data_5b153462354a4b3dc5a6a040b5917dfc
#
_entry.id   5b153462354a4b3dc5a6a040b5917dfc
#
_cell.length_a   1.000
_cell.length_b   1.000
_cell.length_c   1.000
_cell.angle_alpha   90.00
_cell.angle_beta   90.00
_cell.angle_gamma   90.00
#
_symmetry.space_group_name_H-M   'P 1'
#
loop_
_entity.id
_entity.type
_entity.pdbx_description
1 polymer ?
#
loop_
_entity_poly.entity_id
_entity_poly.type
_entity_poly.pdbx_seq_one_letter_code
_entity_poly.pdbx_strand_id
1 'polypeptide(L)'
;MKLRILPQQLRVNHRTMRQLMRRDQIAIYEDSERKGYYEVIVVRITNPHPRDRNLEGFTHVELYPSSNQWGVYGWTFTPNSHKEPLVSAQARATMALAMCW
;
A
#
# COMPACT_ATOMS: atom_id res chain seq x y z
N MET A 1 14.46 -16.94 -4.04
CA MET A 1 13.87 -16.07 -2.98
C MET A 1 12.38 -16.37 -2.86
N LYS A 2 11.93 -16.65 -1.67
CA LYS A 2 10.50 -16.85 -1.43
C LYS A 2 9.89 -15.56 -0.83
N LEU A 3 9.17 -14.83 -1.64
CA LEU A 3 8.61 -13.52 -1.29
C LEU A 3 7.14 -13.64 -0.92
N ARG A 4 6.78 -13.11 0.24
CA ARG A 4 5.37 -12.92 0.60
C ARG A 4 4.91 -11.56 0.08
N ILE A 5 4.06 -11.57 -0.93
CA ILE A 5 3.53 -10.34 -1.51
C ILE A 5 2.36 -9.81 -0.65
N LEU A 6 2.16 -8.49 -0.70
CA LEU A 6 1.01 -7.90 -0.03
C LEU A 6 -0.29 -8.44 -0.63
N PRO A 7 -1.24 -8.85 0.20
CA PRO A 7 -2.50 -9.39 -0.30
C PRO A 7 -3.35 -8.32 -0.98
N GLN A 8 -4.23 -8.77 -1.87
CA GLN A 8 -5.17 -7.88 -2.53
C GLN A 8 -6.19 -7.29 -1.55
N GLN A 9 -6.48 -8.01 -0.46
CA GLN A 9 -7.34 -7.52 0.61
C GLN A 9 -6.58 -7.65 1.92
N LEU A 10 -6.48 -6.56 2.68
CA LEU A 10 -5.76 -6.56 3.94
C LEU A 10 -6.42 -5.60 4.94
N ARG A 11 -6.13 -5.81 6.23
CA ARG A 11 -6.61 -4.94 7.28
C ARG A 11 -5.49 -4.00 7.71
N VAL A 12 -5.82 -2.71 7.74
CA VAL A 12 -4.92 -1.65 8.18
C VAL A 12 -5.68 -0.78 9.18
N ASN A 13 -5.22 -0.75 10.43
CA ASN A 13 -5.83 0.08 11.48
C ASN A 13 -7.35 -0.08 11.57
N HIS A 14 -7.82 -1.33 11.66
CA HIS A 14 -9.23 -1.71 11.74
C HIS A 14 -10.04 -1.43 10.46
N ARG A 15 -9.40 -1.05 9.38
CA ARG A 15 -10.04 -0.86 8.07
C ARG A 15 -9.68 -1.99 7.14
N THR A 16 -10.63 -2.42 6.34
CA THR A 16 -10.37 -3.40 5.28
C THR A 16 -10.06 -2.65 4.00
N MET A 17 -8.88 -2.89 3.45
CA MET A 17 -8.39 -2.25 2.25
C MET A 17 -8.34 -3.26 1.12
N ARG A 18 -8.74 -2.84 -0.07
CA ARG A 18 -8.72 -3.68 -1.27
C ARG A 18 -7.80 -3.06 -2.30
N GLN A 19 -6.89 -3.88 -2.84
CA GLN A 19 -5.98 -3.42 -3.88
C GLN A 19 -6.72 -3.19 -5.19
N LEU A 20 -6.62 -1.97 -5.72
CA LEU A 20 -7.18 -1.61 -7.02
C LEU A 20 -6.15 -1.74 -8.13
N MET A 21 -4.88 -1.45 -7.81
CA MET A 21 -3.82 -1.44 -8.79
C MET A 21 -2.51 -1.82 -8.10
N ARG A 22 -1.71 -2.59 -8.80
CA ARG A 22 -0.33 -2.87 -8.41
C ARG A 22 0.54 -2.77 -9.64
N ARG A 23 1.60 -1.99 -9.55
CA ARG A 23 2.60 -1.89 -10.61
C ARG A 23 3.96 -1.72 -9.97
N ASP A 24 4.84 -2.70 -10.19
CA ASP A 24 6.15 -2.75 -9.54
C ASP A 24 5.99 -2.61 -8.02
N GLN A 25 6.57 -1.59 -7.41
CA GLN A 25 6.49 -1.38 -5.96
C GLN A 25 5.43 -0.34 -5.56
N ILE A 26 4.57 0.06 -6.49
CA ILE A 26 3.52 1.04 -6.23
C ILE A 26 2.17 0.34 -6.27
N ALA A 27 1.32 0.62 -5.28
CA ALA A 27 -0.03 0.08 -5.22
C ALA A 27 -1.03 1.16 -4.81
N ILE A 28 -2.26 1.00 -5.28
CA ILE A 28 -3.40 1.80 -4.82
C ILE A 28 -4.35 0.85 -4.11
N TYR A 29 -4.69 1.20 -2.87
CA TYR A 29 -5.69 0.50 -2.09
C TYR A 29 -6.90 1.39 -1.86
N GLU A 30 -8.07 0.77 -1.85
CA GLU A 30 -9.35 1.43 -1.58
C GLU A 30 -9.89 0.93 -0.25
N ASP A 31 -10.43 1.85 0.56
CA ASP A 31 -11.17 1.47 1.77
C ASP A 31 -12.48 0.82 1.34
N SER A 32 -12.67 -0.46 1.68
CA SER A 32 -13.85 -1.21 1.24
C SER A 32 -15.14 -0.76 1.93
N GLU A 33 -15.02 -0.02 3.05
CA GLU A 33 -16.18 0.44 3.83
C GLU A 33 -16.48 1.92 3.60
N ARG A 34 -15.49 2.71 3.12
CA ARG A 34 -15.65 4.13 2.88
C ARG A 34 -15.34 4.45 1.43
N LYS A 35 -16.39 4.61 0.65
CA LYS A 35 -16.26 4.89 -0.78
C LYS A 35 -15.53 6.20 -1.02
N GLY A 36 -14.61 6.20 -1.96
CA GLY A 36 -13.85 7.38 -2.32
C GLY A 36 -12.59 7.62 -1.49
N TYR A 37 -12.25 6.70 -0.59
CA TYR A 37 -11.04 6.77 0.23
C TYR A 37 -9.99 5.84 -0.33
N TYR A 38 -8.87 6.41 -0.78
CA TYR A 38 -7.78 5.68 -1.43
C TYR A 38 -6.46 5.96 -0.75
N GLU A 39 -5.58 4.95 -0.77
CA GLU A 39 -4.21 5.09 -0.30
C GLU A 39 -3.27 4.64 -1.40
N VAL A 40 -2.31 5.49 -1.72
CA VAL A 40 -1.21 5.16 -2.63
C VAL A 40 -0.01 4.84 -1.78
N ILE A 41 0.60 3.68 -1.99
CA ILE A 41 1.73 3.24 -1.18
C ILE A 41 2.91 2.83 -2.05
N VAL A 42 4.10 3.02 -1.50
CA VAL A 42 5.33 2.42 -1.98
C VAL A 42 5.57 1.17 -1.14
N VAL A 43 5.56 0.02 -1.78
CA VAL A 43 5.76 -1.26 -1.13
C VAL A 43 7.25 -1.50 -0.95
N ARG A 44 7.68 -1.69 0.30
CA ARG A 44 9.07 -2.00 0.61
C ARG A 44 9.20 -3.48 0.94
N ILE A 45 10.40 -4.00 0.76
CA ILE A 45 10.69 -5.40 1.00
C ILE A 45 11.70 -5.50 2.14
N THR A 46 11.45 -6.40 3.07
CA THR A 46 12.35 -6.65 4.19
C THR A 46 12.44 -8.14 4.48
N ASN A 47 13.35 -8.50 5.38
CA ASN A 47 13.41 -9.86 5.90
C ASN A 47 12.33 -10.05 6.96
N PRO A 48 11.66 -11.22 7.01
CA PRO A 48 10.67 -11.46 8.05
C PRO A 48 11.33 -11.54 9.41
N HIS A 49 10.59 -11.12 10.45
CA HIS A 49 11.06 -11.26 11.82
C HIS A 49 11.17 -12.76 12.16
N PRO A 50 12.29 -13.23 12.76
CA PRO A 50 12.48 -14.66 13.01
C PRO A 50 11.42 -15.30 13.90
N ARG A 51 10.76 -14.51 14.74
CA ARG A 51 9.74 -15.00 15.67
C ARG A 51 8.32 -14.94 15.12
N ASP A 52 8.14 -14.40 13.91
CA ASP A 52 6.81 -14.33 13.33
C ASP A 52 6.51 -15.63 12.60
N ARG A 53 5.69 -16.48 13.23
CA ARG A 53 5.34 -17.79 12.70
C ARG A 53 4.50 -17.70 11.43
N ASN A 54 3.76 -16.61 11.24
CA ASN A 54 2.96 -16.41 10.04
C ASN A 54 3.82 -16.18 8.80
N LEU A 55 5.08 -15.83 9.01
CA LEU A 55 6.05 -15.57 7.95
C LEU A 55 7.06 -16.70 7.80
N GLU A 56 6.85 -17.81 8.50
CA GLU A 56 7.73 -18.97 8.41
C GLU A 56 7.77 -19.52 6.98
N GLY A 57 8.97 -19.77 6.49
CA GLY A 57 9.17 -20.27 5.13
C GLY A 57 9.38 -19.16 4.09
N PHE A 58 9.17 -17.89 4.45
CA PHE A 58 9.46 -16.77 3.56
C PHE A 58 10.85 -16.21 3.86
N THR A 59 11.57 -15.84 2.81
CA THR A 59 12.87 -15.18 2.94
C THR A 59 12.74 -13.66 2.91
N HIS A 60 11.66 -13.15 2.27
CA HIS A 60 11.38 -11.73 2.14
C HIS A 60 9.88 -11.49 2.24
N VAL A 61 9.51 -10.33 2.75
CA VAL A 61 8.10 -9.93 2.86
C VAL A 61 7.93 -8.51 2.35
N GLU A 62 6.80 -8.25 1.70
CA GLU A 62 6.40 -6.91 1.31
C GLU A 62 5.68 -6.24 2.46
N LEU A 63 5.97 -4.94 2.67
CA LEU A 63 5.45 -4.18 3.79
C LEU A 63 4.52 -3.06 3.31
N TYR A 64 3.40 -2.93 4.00
CA TYR A 64 2.55 -1.74 3.96
C TYR A 64 3.22 -0.65 4.83
N PRO A 65 3.22 0.63 4.41
CA PRO A 65 3.86 1.67 5.21
C PRO A 65 3.20 1.83 6.58
N SER A 66 4.01 2.08 7.61
CA SER A 66 3.51 2.45 8.93
C SER A 66 3.09 3.92 8.94
N SER A 67 2.35 4.33 9.98
CA SER A 67 1.80 5.69 10.04
C SER A 67 2.89 6.76 10.03
N ASN A 68 4.06 6.49 10.60
CA ASN A 68 5.16 7.46 10.61
C ASN A 68 5.89 7.57 9.26
N GLN A 69 5.54 6.74 8.29
CA GLN A 69 6.10 6.79 6.95
C GLN A 69 5.17 7.49 5.95
N TRP A 70 4.03 7.99 6.44
CA TRP A 70 3.07 8.69 5.58
C TRP A 70 3.66 10.01 5.11
N GLY A 71 3.40 10.34 3.84
CA GLY A 71 4.04 11.48 3.18
C GLY A 71 5.33 11.14 2.46
N VAL A 72 5.93 9.98 2.75
CA VAL A 72 7.15 9.50 2.09
C VAL A 72 6.87 8.21 1.31
N TYR A 73 6.23 7.24 1.96
CA TYR A 73 5.92 5.94 1.36
C TYR A 73 4.42 5.67 1.28
N GLY A 74 3.59 6.63 1.64
CA GLY A 74 2.15 6.49 1.55
C GLY A 74 1.46 7.84 1.53
N TRP A 75 0.33 7.92 0.81
CA TRP A 75 -0.48 9.13 0.70
C TRP A 75 -1.95 8.75 0.67
N THR A 76 -2.79 9.56 1.32
CA THR A 76 -4.24 9.34 1.41
C THR A 76 -4.98 10.36 0.56
N PHE A 77 -5.99 9.89 -0.17
CA PHE A 77 -6.85 10.70 -1.02
C PHE A 77 -8.30 10.44 -0.66
N THR A 78 -9.01 11.47 -0.25
CA THR A 78 -10.40 11.36 0.21
C THR A 78 -11.27 12.42 -0.46
N PRO A 79 -12.61 12.27 -0.43
CA PRO A 79 -13.50 13.29 -0.98
C PRO A 79 -13.37 14.64 -0.28
N ASN A 80 -12.92 14.65 0.98
CA ASN A 80 -12.74 15.90 1.74
C ASN A 80 -11.47 16.63 1.35
N SER A 81 -10.44 15.90 0.89
CA SER A 81 -9.14 16.48 0.55
C SER A 81 -8.97 16.70 -0.94
N HIS A 82 -9.68 15.95 -1.78
CA HIS A 82 -9.53 15.99 -3.24
C HIS A 82 -10.88 15.90 -3.91
N LYS A 83 -11.05 16.69 -4.98
CA LYS A 83 -12.29 16.74 -5.73
C LYS A 83 -12.57 15.41 -6.42
N GLU A 84 -11.53 14.79 -6.97
CA GLU A 84 -11.59 13.48 -7.60
C GLU A 84 -10.49 12.59 -7.01
N PRO A 85 -10.78 11.95 -5.87
CA PRO A 85 -9.73 11.22 -5.13
C PRO A 85 -9.04 10.13 -5.93
N LEU A 86 -9.78 9.37 -6.74
CA LEU A 86 -9.17 8.30 -7.52
C LEU A 86 -8.23 8.85 -8.59
N VAL A 87 -8.63 9.93 -9.26
CA VAL A 87 -7.77 10.58 -10.27
C VAL A 87 -6.50 11.10 -9.62
N SER A 88 -6.63 11.74 -8.46
CA SER A 88 -5.48 12.23 -7.71
C SER A 88 -4.57 11.09 -7.25
N ALA A 89 -5.15 9.98 -6.80
CA ALA A 89 -4.39 8.80 -6.41
C ALA A 89 -3.63 8.21 -7.60
N GLN A 90 -4.27 8.11 -8.75
CA GLN A 90 -3.63 7.60 -9.97
C GLN A 90 -2.48 8.52 -10.42
N ALA A 91 -2.67 9.83 -10.32
CA ALA A 91 -1.61 10.79 -10.63
C ALA A 91 -0.42 10.63 -9.70
N ARG A 92 -0.65 10.47 -8.41
CA ARG A 92 0.43 10.24 -7.44
C ARG A 92 1.15 8.92 -7.73
N ALA A 93 0.41 7.86 -8.05
CA ALA A 93 1.02 6.58 -8.38
C ALA A 93 1.93 6.70 -9.61
N THR A 94 1.48 7.42 -10.63
CA THR A 94 2.29 7.67 -11.82
C THR A 94 3.58 8.43 -11.48
N MET A 95 3.48 9.44 -10.62
CA MET A 95 4.65 10.18 -10.17
C MET A 95 5.62 9.29 -9.40
N ALA A 96 5.12 8.46 -8.51
CA ALA A 96 5.96 7.56 -7.72
C ALA A 96 6.68 6.56 -8.62
N LEU A 97 6.00 6.01 -9.63
CA LEU A 97 6.63 5.11 -10.60
C LEU A 97 7.73 5.81 -11.39
N ALA A 98 7.52 7.06 -11.75
CA ALA A 98 8.52 7.85 -12.49
C ALA A 98 9.76 8.16 -11.66
N MET A 99 9.65 8.10 -10.32
CA MET A 99 10.78 8.36 -9.42
C MET A 99 11.62 7.11 -9.14
N CYS A 100 11.40 6.04 -9.85
CA CYS A 100 12.19 4.80 -9.78
C CYS A 100 12.21 4.15 -8.39
N TRP A 101 11.07 4.02 -7.82
CA TRP A 101 10.95 3.27 -6.57
C TRP A 101 11.20 1.77 -6.74
#